data_5b23892c729547b9bd3d4bfd1f84fbbf
#
_entry.id   5b23892c729547b9bd3d4bfd1f84fbbf
#
_cell.length_a   1.000
_cell.length_b   1.000
_cell.length_c   1.000
_cell.angle_alpha   90.00
_cell.angle_beta   90.00
_cell.angle_gamma   90.00
#
_symmetry.space_group_name_H-M   'P 1'
#
loop_
_entity.id
_entity.type
_entity.pdbx_description
1 polymer ?
#
loop_
_entity_poly.entity_id
_entity_poly.type
_entity_poly.pdbx_seq_one_letter_code
_entity_poly.pdbx_strand_id
1 'polypeptide(L)'
;MKLESTRQGKRLVPGDEFFATSQYFSSFYYNDSHYEPLLGFLKDVRDQGQYGKFEIAIENDLPHAGKDVKFERHALLMEEPEESQWFFQNDMVDYASDPEKSHVVFQVQTGKGKTKCALKTVVRRQKRMMLITKSSFLDKWAGDITTNLKLKPGEFYRVKSGSQLEGLIDMAKDGKLDGRVGAKMIAISSHLIEGYINGYLESGGPVAPWELLKVLGIGGIVYDESHMLFRMNYWSAMFLNPAYILDLTATIIPSNEFEEARFLERFPMEARYDKLAYEPISDVYAIYYGMRDHKKVSRINRMRMYNHTEFEKILFKGTKETQDYYELIDSIMQPWYFKDRKDGMKCLVFFGLVESCKDFAKWLDRKYPKLKVRTYNAGDNYDATIKADVIVSTTGKAGTAIDIPGLLLTVLTVPVDKKSTNLQILGRGRKDQIWGKTPVMAYLVCRNIGKHVHYHRQRMSLFKGCVKKHIVLNSSRMV
;
A
#
# COMPACT_ATOMS: atom_id res chain seq x y z
N MET A 1 0.74 -29.14 17.36
CA MET A 1 0.10 -27.86 16.92
C MET A 1 -0.73 -27.33 18.06
N LYS A 2 -0.61 -26.06 18.39
CA LYS A 2 -1.37 -25.40 19.45
C LYS A 2 -2.34 -24.40 18.85
N LEU A 3 -3.53 -24.29 19.42
CA LEU A 3 -4.50 -23.24 19.10
C LEU A 3 -4.46 -22.21 20.23
N GLU A 4 -3.96 -21.04 19.93
CA GLU A 4 -3.83 -19.97 20.92
C GLU A 4 -4.98 -18.96 20.78
N SER A 5 -5.52 -18.55 21.94
CA SER A 5 -6.52 -17.49 22.01
C SER A 5 -5.83 -16.14 22.03
N THR A 6 -6.25 -15.24 21.14
CA THR A 6 -5.77 -13.87 21.08
C THR A 6 -6.94 -12.91 21.21
N ARG A 7 -6.70 -11.60 21.36
CA ARG A 7 -7.78 -10.61 21.30
C ARG A 7 -8.46 -10.54 19.92
N GLN A 8 -7.80 -11.05 18.89
CA GLN A 8 -8.32 -11.06 17.52
C GLN A 8 -8.92 -12.42 17.16
N GLY A 9 -9.00 -13.35 18.10
CA GLY A 9 -9.54 -14.68 17.91
C GLY A 9 -8.56 -15.79 18.25
N LYS A 10 -8.70 -16.92 17.60
CA LYS A 10 -7.86 -18.11 17.78
C LYS A 10 -6.84 -18.20 16.65
N ARG A 11 -5.63 -18.58 16.98
CA ARG A 11 -4.59 -18.87 15.98
C ARG A 11 -4.00 -20.24 16.20
N LEU A 12 -3.52 -20.84 15.14
CA LEU A 12 -2.76 -22.07 15.17
C LEU A 12 -1.27 -21.74 15.25
N VAL A 13 -0.61 -22.27 16.25
CA VAL A 13 0.84 -22.20 16.38
C VAL A 13 1.41 -23.54 15.94
N PRO A 14 2.28 -23.58 14.92
CA PRO A 14 2.94 -24.81 14.50
C PRO A 14 3.81 -25.36 15.63
N GLY A 15 3.65 -26.63 15.96
CA GLY A 15 4.65 -27.37 16.75
C GLY A 15 5.77 -27.89 15.86
N ASP A 16 6.86 -28.34 16.44
CA ASP A 16 8.09 -28.79 15.75
C ASP A 16 7.87 -29.86 14.67
N GLU A 17 6.78 -30.61 14.75
CA GLU A 17 6.48 -31.72 13.83
C GLU A 17 5.71 -31.27 12.56
N PHE A 18 5.44 -29.98 12.40
CA PHE A 18 4.45 -29.49 11.41
C PHE A 18 5.00 -28.67 10.24
N PHE A 19 6.30 -28.64 10.06
CA PHE A 19 6.96 -27.79 9.06
C PHE A 19 6.57 -28.07 7.59
N ALA A 20 6.26 -29.32 7.25
CA ALA A 20 5.91 -29.68 5.88
C ALA A 20 4.54 -29.18 5.40
N THR A 21 3.68 -28.76 6.33
CA THR A 21 2.29 -28.37 6.05
C THR A 21 1.94 -26.94 6.43
N SER A 22 2.95 -26.14 6.82
CA SER A 22 2.76 -24.75 7.22
C SER A 22 2.06 -23.88 6.17
N GLN A 23 2.16 -24.22 4.88
CA GLN A 23 1.45 -23.54 3.80
C GLN A 23 -0.07 -23.66 3.90
N TYR A 24 -0.58 -24.77 4.42
CA TYR A 24 -2.01 -24.96 4.62
C TYR A 24 -2.54 -24.22 5.84
N PHE A 25 -1.77 -24.19 6.91
CA PHE A 25 -2.19 -23.58 8.18
C PHE A 25 -1.97 -22.07 8.28
N SER A 26 -1.10 -21.51 7.49
CA SER A 26 -0.97 -20.06 7.33
C SER A 26 -2.23 -19.37 6.80
N SER A 27 -3.22 -20.16 6.45
CA SER A 27 -4.51 -19.67 5.90
C SER A 27 -5.54 -19.40 6.98
N PHE A 28 -5.33 -19.85 8.20
CA PHE A 28 -6.35 -19.86 9.23
C PHE A 28 -6.02 -18.88 10.35
N TYR A 29 -6.52 -17.67 10.20
CA TYR A 29 -6.66 -16.73 11.28
C TYR A 29 -8.13 -16.75 11.71
N TYR A 30 -8.41 -17.13 12.95
CA TYR A 30 -9.78 -17.31 13.43
C TYR A 30 -10.11 -16.34 14.54
N ASN A 31 -11.23 -15.66 14.38
CA ASN A 31 -11.99 -15.13 15.49
C ASN A 31 -12.89 -16.24 16.09
N ASP A 32 -13.51 -16.00 17.22
CA ASP A 32 -14.30 -17.01 17.93
C ASP A 32 -15.45 -17.61 17.08
N SER A 33 -15.97 -16.85 16.09
CA SER A 33 -17.03 -17.30 15.20
C SER A 33 -16.60 -18.36 14.16
N HIS A 34 -15.30 -18.51 13.92
CA HIS A 34 -14.74 -19.44 12.93
C HIS A 34 -14.04 -20.65 13.55
N TYR A 35 -14.12 -20.78 14.88
CA TYR A 35 -13.42 -21.83 15.62
C TYR A 35 -13.93 -23.24 15.30
N GLU A 36 -15.24 -23.45 15.30
CA GLU A 36 -15.86 -24.76 15.04
C GLU A 36 -15.54 -25.33 13.64
N PRO A 37 -15.62 -24.55 12.56
CA PRO A 37 -15.22 -25.02 11.24
C PRO A 37 -13.75 -25.48 11.17
N LEU A 38 -12.85 -24.78 11.89
CA LEU A 38 -11.44 -25.19 11.96
C LEU A 38 -11.26 -26.53 12.65
N LEU A 39 -11.89 -26.73 13.79
CA LEU A 39 -11.82 -27.99 14.51
C LEU A 39 -12.34 -29.14 13.68
N GLY A 40 -13.43 -28.94 12.92
CA GLY A 40 -13.95 -29.91 11.97
C GLY A 40 -12.93 -30.26 10.89
N PHE A 41 -12.33 -29.25 10.26
CA PHE A 41 -11.30 -29.45 9.24
C PHE A 41 -10.08 -30.22 9.77
N LEU A 42 -9.58 -29.84 10.94
CA LEU A 42 -8.43 -30.51 11.56
C LEU A 42 -8.74 -31.97 11.93
N LYS A 43 -9.98 -32.25 12.33
CA LYS A 43 -10.44 -33.62 12.58
C LYS A 43 -10.44 -34.44 11.27
N ASP A 44 -10.97 -33.88 10.20
CA ASP A 44 -11.00 -34.54 8.89
C ASP A 44 -9.59 -34.83 8.37
N VAL A 45 -8.66 -33.89 8.49
CA VAL A 45 -7.26 -34.05 8.11
C VAL A 45 -6.60 -35.17 8.93
N ARG A 46 -6.86 -35.23 10.23
CA ARG A 46 -6.38 -36.32 11.11
C ARG A 46 -6.96 -37.68 10.69
N ASP A 47 -8.28 -37.73 10.42
CA ASP A 47 -8.99 -38.96 10.13
C ASP A 47 -8.60 -39.52 8.73
N GLN A 48 -8.14 -38.66 7.81
CA GLN A 48 -7.58 -39.07 6.51
C GLN A 48 -6.17 -39.66 6.61
N GLY A 49 -5.54 -39.66 7.77
CA GLY A 49 -4.22 -40.26 7.98
C GLY A 49 -3.05 -39.57 7.26
N GLN A 50 -3.30 -38.40 6.69
CA GLN A 50 -2.30 -37.69 5.87
C GLN A 50 -1.17 -37.06 6.70
N TYR A 51 -1.36 -36.82 7.99
CA TYR A 51 -0.45 -36.03 8.82
C TYR A 51 -0.16 -36.65 10.20
N GLY A 52 -0.41 -37.91 10.38
CA GLY A 52 -0.15 -38.59 11.67
C GLY A 52 -1.06 -38.10 12.81
N LYS A 53 -0.71 -38.53 14.02
CA LYS A 53 -1.41 -38.07 15.22
C LYS A 53 -0.88 -36.71 15.64
N PHE A 54 -1.78 -35.72 15.78
CA PHE A 54 -1.43 -34.44 16.39
C PHE A 54 -2.40 -34.11 17.53
N GLU A 55 -1.88 -33.47 18.53
CA GLU A 55 -2.64 -32.95 19.67
C GLU A 55 -2.97 -31.47 19.39
N ILE A 56 -4.23 -31.08 19.62
CA ILE A 56 -4.65 -29.69 19.57
C ILE A 56 -4.81 -29.26 21.03
N ALA A 57 -3.90 -28.42 21.48
CA ALA A 57 -4.00 -27.74 22.77
C ALA A 57 -4.52 -26.31 22.56
N ILE A 58 -5.51 -25.90 23.35
CA ILE A 58 -6.01 -24.52 23.38
C ILE A 58 -5.35 -23.85 24.57
N GLU A 59 -4.48 -22.90 24.29
CA GLU A 59 -3.88 -22.05 25.32
C GLU A 59 -4.48 -20.65 25.26
N ASN A 60 -4.88 -20.12 26.42
CA ASN A 60 -5.33 -18.75 26.57
C ASN A 60 -4.10 -17.87 26.84
N ASP A 61 -3.42 -17.46 25.78
CA ASP A 61 -2.34 -16.49 25.85
C ASP A 61 -2.85 -15.12 25.46
N LEU A 62 -3.12 -14.30 26.45
CA LEU A 62 -3.53 -12.92 26.22
C LEU A 62 -2.36 -12.13 25.62
N PRO A 63 -2.62 -11.32 24.58
CA PRO A 63 -1.58 -10.51 23.99
C PRO A 63 -0.99 -9.54 25.00
N HIS A 64 0.32 -9.34 24.94
CA HIS A 64 1.04 -8.44 25.83
C HIS A 64 0.56 -7.01 25.65
N ALA A 65 0.14 -6.36 26.75
CA ALA A 65 -0.44 -5.01 26.73
C ALA A 65 0.56 -3.90 26.29
N GLY A 66 1.84 -4.25 26.18
CA GLY A 66 2.91 -3.34 25.84
C GLY A 66 3.34 -2.42 26.96
N LYS A 67 4.46 -1.76 26.77
CA LYS A 67 5.01 -0.80 27.72
C LYS A 67 4.35 0.56 27.57
N ASP A 68 3.98 1.18 28.70
CA ASP A 68 3.51 2.56 28.72
C ASP A 68 4.63 3.53 28.38
N VAL A 69 4.37 4.44 27.44
CA VAL A 69 5.30 5.45 27.00
C VAL A 69 4.59 6.78 26.80
N LYS A 70 5.22 7.88 27.18
CA LYS A 70 4.68 9.22 26.91
C LYS A 70 5.25 9.75 25.61
N PHE A 71 4.36 10.10 24.69
CA PHE A 71 4.71 10.82 23.49
C PHE A 71 4.51 12.32 23.68
N GLU A 72 5.49 13.11 23.28
CA GLU A 72 5.34 14.54 23.07
C GLU A 72 5.12 14.81 21.59
N ARG A 73 4.13 15.66 21.28
CA ARG A 73 3.74 15.97 19.90
C ARG A 73 4.09 17.40 19.52
N HIS A 74 4.38 17.63 18.26
CA HIS A 74 4.47 18.98 17.70
C HIS A 74 3.06 19.56 17.46
N ALA A 75 2.98 20.87 17.27
CA ALA A 75 1.72 21.58 17.01
C ALA A 75 0.95 21.01 15.79
N LEU A 76 1.66 20.48 14.79
CA LEU A 76 1.07 19.85 13.61
C LEU A 76 0.20 18.60 13.91
N LEU A 77 0.40 18.00 15.08
CA LEU A 77 -0.36 16.80 15.51
C LEU A 77 -1.45 17.15 16.54
N MET A 78 -1.78 18.41 16.71
CA MET A 78 -2.91 18.82 17.55
C MET A 78 -4.24 18.44 16.89
N GLU A 79 -5.29 18.50 17.67
CA GLU A 79 -6.65 18.25 17.17
C GLU A 79 -7.05 19.30 16.14
N GLU A 80 -7.88 18.91 15.21
CA GLU A 80 -8.39 19.80 14.18
C GLU A 80 -9.52 20.67 14.79
N PRO A 81 -9.51 21.99 14.61
CA PRO A 81 -10.61 22.85 15.03
C PRO A 81 -11.88 22.54 14.23
N GLU A 82 -13.05 22.87 14.78
CA GLU A 82 -14.35 22.56 14.17
C GLU A 82 -14.50 23.14 12.76
N GLU A 83 -13.93 24.30 12.49
CA GLU A 83 -13.98 24.98 11.20
C GLU A 83 -13.04 24.35 10.17
N SER A 84 -12.17 23.43 10.59
CA SER A 84 -11.22 22.76 9.69
C SER A 84 -11.94 21.78 8.76
N GLN A 85 -11.61 21.83 7.49
CA GLN A 85 -12.02 20.79 6.54
C GLN A 85 -11.52 19.37 6.93
N TRP A 86 -10.62 19.28 7.91
CA TRP A 86 -10.04 18.05 8.45
C TRP A 86 -10.62 17.65 9.79
N PHE A 87 -11.66 18.32 10.29
CA PHE A 87 -12.28 18.05 11.58
C PHE A 87 -12.71 16.59 11.77
N PHE A 88 -13.13 15.92 10.68
CA PHE A 88 -13.43 14.49 10.68
C PHE A 88 -12.27 13.59 11.15
N GLN A 89 -11.01 14.09 11.11
CA GLN A 89 -9.85 13.34 11.60
C GLN A 89 -9.93 13.11 13.11
N ASN A 90 -10.57 14.01 13.87
CA ASN A 90 -10.74 13.84 15.30
C ASN A 90 -11.64 12.61 15.59
N ASP A 91 -12.78 12.47 14.87
CA ASP A 91 -13.64 11.29 15.00
C ASP A 91 -12.93 9.97 14.61
N MET A 92 -12.08 10.00 13.56
CA MET A 92 -11.24 8.85 13.22
C MET A 92 -10.30 8.46 14.37
N VAL A 93 -9.67 9.45 14.98
CA VAL A 93 -8.73 9.25 16.09
C VAL A 93 -9.45 8.78 17.35
N ASP A 94 -10.63 9.35 17.65
CA ASP A 94 -11.48 8.94 18.76
C ASP A 94 -11.89 7.47 18.61
N TYR A 95 -12.37 7.09 17.42
CA TYR A 95 -12.74 5.72 17.09
C TYR A 95 -11.55 4.74 17.26
N ALA A 96 -10.37 5.12 16.82
CA ALA A 96 -9.18 4.27 16.90
C ALA A 96 -8.52 4.26 18.28
N SER A 97 -8.78 5.27 19.11
CA SER A 97 -8.23 5.37 20.47
C SER A 97 -9.12 4.72 21.52
N ASP A 98 -10.31 4.30 21.18
CA ASP A 98 -11.23 3.60 22.06
C ASP A 98 -10.54 2.37 22.67
N PRO A 99 -10.40 2.27 24.01
CA PRO A 99 -9.71 1.18 24.68
C PRO A 99 -10.34 -0.20 24.44
N GLU A 100 -11.65 -0.23 24.16
CA GLU A 100 -12.39 -1.48 23.89
C GLU A 100 -12.08 -2.06 22.51
N LYS A 101 -11.46 -1.26 21.62
CA LYS A 101 -11.10 -1.71 20.29
C LYS A 101 -9.68 -2.24 20.24
N SER A 102 -9.55 -3.52 19.99
CA SER A 102 -8.26 -4.18 19.76
C SER A 102 -7.82 -4.16 18.31
N HIS A 103 -8.75 -3.95 17.37
CA HIS A 103 -8.49 -3.87 15.94
C HIS A 103 -9.29 -2.72 15.31
N VAL A 104 -8.61 -1.87 14.56
CA VAL A 104 -9.22 -0.77 13.80
C VAL A 104 -8.65 -0.73 12.39
N VAL A 105 -9.53 -0.52 11.42
CA VAL A 105 -9.19 -0.42 10.00
C VAL A 105 -9.61 0.95 9.47
N PHE A 106 -8.65 1.80 9.15
CA PHE A 106 -8.92 3.03 8.42
C PHE A 106 -9.02 2.74 6.92
N GLN A 107 -10.21 2.33 6.48
CA GLN A 107 -10.53 2.22 5.06
C GLN A 107 -10.93 3.58 4.51
N VAL A 108 -9.96 4.46 4.32
CA VAL A 108 -10.20 5.86 4.01
C VAL A 108 -9.43 6.28 2.75
N GLN A 109 -10.11 7.04 1.90
CA GLN A 109 -9.57 7.56 0.64
C GLN A 109 -8.17 8.16 0.81
N THR A 110 -7.33 7.97 -0.19
CA THR A 110 -5.99 8.57 -0.22
C THR A 110 -6.07 10.10 -0.09
N GLY A 111 -5.20 10.70 0.73
CA GLY A 111 -5.18 12.15 0.95
C GLY A 111 -6.04 12.63 2.12
N LYS A 112 -6.79 11.77 2.77
CA LYS A 112 -7.60 12.14 3.95
C LYS A 112 -6.82 12.12 5.28
N GLY A 113 -5.49 11.98 5.25
CA GLY A 113 -4.62 12.14 6.43
C GLY A 113 -4.46 10.89 7.30
N LYS A 114 -4.62 9.67 6.76
CA LYS A 114 -4.45 8.41 7.50
C LYS A 114 -3.19 8.35 8.36
N THR A 115 -2.03 8.76 7.81
CA THR A 115 -0.74 8.82 8.54
C THR A 115 -0.81 9.71 9.77
N LYS A 116 -1.40 10.92 9.62
CA LYS A 116 -1.58 11.87 10.71
C LYS A 116 -2.52 11.31 11.79
N CYS A 117 -3.65 10.72 11.39
CA CYS A 117 -4.58 10.08 12.32
C CYS A 117 -3.93 8.91 13.06
N ALA A 118 -3.12 8.08 12.36
CA ALA A 118 -2.39 6.99 12.99
C ALA A 118 -1.41 7.50 14.06
N LEU A 119 -0.64 8.55 13.78
CA LEU A 119 0.27 9.14 14.76
C LEU A 119 -0.48 9.76 15.94
N LYS A 120 -1.62 10.44 15.70
CA LYS A 120 -2.49 10.94 16.79
C LYS A 120 -2.99 9.77 17.66
N THR A 121 -3.41 8.66 17.06
CA THR A 121 -3.86 7.45 17.76
C THR A 121 -2.72 6.85 18.61
N VAL A 122 -1.51 6.73 18.06
CA VAL A 122 -0.32 6.27 18.79
C VAL A 122 -0.08 7.12 20.02
N VAL A 123 -0.13 8.46 19.88
CA VAL A 123 0.03 9.39 21.00
C VAL A 123 -1.04 9.18 22.07
N ARG A 124 -2.30 9.02 21.69
CA ARG A 124 -3.40 8.85 22.66
C ARG A 124 -3.35 7.51 23.38
N ARG A 125 -2.94 6.44 22.70
CA ARG A 125 -2.81 5.11 23.31
C ARG A 125 -1.63 5.00 24.29
N GLN A 126 -0.63 5.86 24.16
CA GLN A 126 0.53 5.90 25.06
C GLN A 126 1.21 4.56 25.30
N LYS A 127 1.22 3.70 24.28
CA LYS A 127 1.90 2.40 24.31
C LYS A 127 3.07 2.41 23.34
N ARG A 128 4.12 1.64 23.63
CA ARG A 128 5.17 1.39 22.64
C ARG A 128 4.55 0.69 21.43
N MET A 129 4.79 1.25 20.24
CA MET A 129 4.15 0.79 19.01
C MET A 129 5.18 0.32 17.98
N MET A 130 4.79 -0.66 17.19
CA MET A 130 5.52 -1.07 15.99
C MET A 130 4.78 -0.60 14.74
N LEU A 131 5.53 -0.03 13.79
CA LEU A 131 5.03 0.25 12.44
C LEU A 131 5.57 -0.81 11.49
N ILE A 132 4.68 -1.49 10.79
CA ILE A 132 5.01 -2.44 9.72
C ILE A 132 4.51 -1.88 8.39
N THR A 133 5.42 -1.74 7.43
CA THR A 133 5.09 -1.21 6.12
C THR A 133 6.04 -1.76 5.04
N LYS A 134 5.79 -1.43 3.78
CA LYS A 134 6.71 -1.75 2.68
C LYS A 134 8.04 -1.03 2.86
N SER A 135 9.16 -1.69 2.57
CA SER A 135 10.51 -1.13 2.75
C SER A 135 10.70 0.25 2.10
N SER A 136 10.10 0.46 0.91
CA SER A 136 10.16 1.75 0.21
C SER A 136 9.39 2.90 0.89
N PHE A 137 8.58 2.63 1.90
CA PHE A 137 7.79 3.63 2.63
C PHE A 137 8.42 4.00 3.98
N LEU A 138 9.40 3.21 4.45
CA LEU A 138 10.05 3.43 5.73
C LEU A 138 10.72 4.81 5.85
N ASP A 139 11.34 5.32 4.77
CA ASP A 139 11.97 6.65 4.77
C ASP A 139 10.95 7.77 4.96
N LYS A 140 9.83 7.68 4.23
CA LYS A 140 8.73 8.63 4.37
C LYS A 140 8.15 8.61 5.78
N TRP A 141 7.88 7.41 6.30
CA TRP A 141 7.36 7.27 7.67
C TRP A 141 8.33 7.77 8.73
N ALA A 142 9.62 7.52 8.57
CA ALA A 142 10.63 8.08 9.48
C ALA A 142 10.59 9.61 9.47
N GLY A 143 10.45 10.24 8.30
CA GLY A 143 10.24 11.68 8.18
C GLY A 143 8.95 12.15 8.86
N ASP A 144 7.81 11.47 8.59
CA ASP A 144 6.53 11.81 9.19
C ASP A 144 6.56 11.68 10.73
N ILE A 145 7.18 10.62 11.26
CA ILE A 145 7.33 10.38 12.69
C ILE A 145 8.16 11.50 13.33
N THR A 146 9.34 11.80 12.80
CA THR A 146 10.25 12.80 13.36
C THR A 146 9.73 14.24 13.23
N THR A 147 8.91 14.52 12.21
CA THR A 147 8.27 15.83 12.02
C THR A 147 7.11 16.05 12.98
N ASN A 148 6.34 14.99 13.31
CA ASN A 148 5.12 15.11 14.09
C ASN A 148 5.31 14.81 15.58
N LEU A 149 6.31 14.00 15.94
CA LEU A 149 6.59 13.61 17.32
C LEU A 149 7.94 14.20 17.78
N LYS A 150 7.96 14.73 18.99
CA LYS A 150 9.19 15.19 19.65
C LYS A 150 9.90 13.99 20.26
N LEU A 151 10.78 13.36 19.49
CA LEU A 151 11.50 12.16 19.89
C LEU A 151 12.98 12.48 20.17
N LYS A 152 13.47 11.95 21.28
CA LYS A 152 14.90 11.98 21.62
C LYS A 152 15.64 10.87 20.87
N PRO A 153 16.97 11.01 20.66
CA PRO A 153 17.79 9.90 20.16
C PRO A 153 17.56 8.63 21.01
N GLY A 154 17.31 7.51 20.36
CA GLY A 154 17.00 6.24 21.02
C GLY A 154 15.52 6.00 21.35
N GLU A 155 14.62 6.95 21.14
CA GLU A 155 13.16 6.74 21.28
C GLU A 155 12.49 6.17 20.02
N PHE A 156 13.16 6.31 18.86
CA PHE A 156 12.69 5.75 17.59
C PHE A 156 13.77 4.90 16.94
N TYR A 157 13.41 3.67 16.59
CA TYR A 157 14.27 2.73 15.88
C TYR A 157 13.68 2.41 14.51
N ARG A 158 14.51 2.57 13.49
CA ARG A 158 14.21 2.11 12.14
C ARG A 158 15.05 0.87 11.85
N VAL A 159 14.40 -0.27 11.75
CA VAL A 159 15.04 -1.57 11.50
C VAL A 159 15.15 -1.81 10.00
N LYS A 160 16.38 -1.95 9.51
CA LYS A 160 16.70 -2.12 8.09
C LYS A 160 17.20 -3.53 7.74
N SER A 161 17.61 -4.33 8.73
CA SER A 161 18.15 -5.67 8.54
C SER A 161 17.79 -6.61 9.69
N GLY A 162 17.88 -7.92 9.44
CA GLY A 162 17.69 -8.94 10.47
C GLY A 162 18.63 -8.75 11.67
N SER A 163 19.90 -8.45 11.42
CA SER A 163 20.91 -8.20 12.48
C SER A 163 20.55 -6.99 13.36
N GLN A 164 19.90 -5.97 12.82
CA GLN A 164 19.40 -4.85 13.63
C GLN A 164 18.20 -5.28 14.50
N LEU A 165 17.33 -6.14 14.00
CA LEU A 165 16.23 -6.70 14.79
C LEU A 165 16.77 -7.55 15.93
N GLU A 166 17.74 -8.42 15.66
CA GLU A 166 18.43 -9.24 16.69
C GLU A 166 19.10 -8.34 17.73
N GLY A 167 19.80 -7.30 17.31
CA GLY A 167 20.39 -6.32 18.24
C GLY A 167 19.35 -5.61 19.13
N LEU A 168 18.14 -5.32 18.61
CA LEU A 168 17.05 -4.77 19.44
C LEU A 168 16.50 -5.82 20.43
N ILE A 169 16.41 -7.07 20.02
CA ILE A 169 16.01 -8.18 20.89
C ILE A 169 17.01 -8.32 22.03
N ASP A 170 18.30 -8.30 21.75
CA ASP A 170 19.36 -8.37 22.76
C ASP A 170 19.31 -7.17 23.69
N MET A 171 19.17 -5.95 23.18
CA MET A 171 18.98 -4.74 23.98
C MET A 171 17.75 -4.86 24.91
N ALA A 172 16.66 -5.46 24.42
CA ALA A 172 15.45 -5.67 25.20
C ALA A 172 15.69 -6.66 26.34
N LYS A 173 16.33 -7.80 26.05
CA LYS A 173 16.70 -8.82 27.05
C LYS A 173 17.63 -8.28 28.14
N ASP A 174 18.56 -7.40 27.76
CA ASP A 174 19.48 -6.72 28.68
C ASP A 174 18.82 -5.56 29.45
N GLY A 175 17.55 -5.24 29.23
CA GLY A 175 16.86 -4.08 29.80
C GLY A 175 17.33 -2.72 29.25
N LYS A 176 18.24 -2.71 28.27
CA LYS A 176 18.79 -1.49 27.66
C LYS A 176 17.78 -0.75 26.76
N LEU A 177 16.84 -1.49 26.16
CA LEU A 177 15.77 -0.90 25.35
C LEU A 177 14.83 -0.03 26.19
N ASP A 178 14.80 -0.26 27.48
CA ASP A 178 13.98 0.44 28.48
C ASP A 178 14.78 1.43 29.35
N GLY A 179 16.03 1.72 28.98
CA GLY A 179 16.92 2.57 29.72
C GLY A 179 16.44 4.01 29.87
N ARG A 180 17.35 4.94 30.26
CA ARG A 180 17.05 6.36 30.53
C ARG A 180 16.32 7.08 29.38
N VAL A 181 16.50 6.60 28.15
CA VAL A 181 15.77 7.02 26.94
C VAL A 181 15.20 5.74 26.34
N GLY A 182 14.01 5.32 26.82
CA GLY A 182 13.38 4.10 26.35
C GLY A 182 12.79 4.22 24.94
N ALA A 183 12.88 3.15 24.17
CA ALA A 183 12.23 3.07 22.85
C ALA A 183 10.72 3.34 22.98
N LYS A 184 10.19 4.15 22.09
CA LYS A 184 8.75 4.46 22.00
C LYS A 184 8.12 3.90 20.74
N MET A 185 8.87 3.91 19.63
CA MET A 185 8.39 3.47 18.34
C MET A 185 9.48 2.72 17.57
N ILE A 186 9.08 1.61 16.94
CA ILE A 186 9.95 0.78 16.09
C ILE A 186 9.30 0.69 14.72
N ALA A 187 10.03 1.02 13.66
CA ALA A 187 9.55 0.86 12.29
C ALA A 187 10.36 -0.22 11.56
N ILE A 188 9.65 -1.14 10.92
CA ILE A 188 10.22 -2.30 10.24
C ILE A 188 9.46 -2.62 8.95
N SER A 189 10.10 -3.28 7.99
CA SER A 189 9.41 -3.69 6.77
C SER A 189 8.70 -5.04 6.92
N SER A 190 7.58 -5.19 6.18
CA SER A 190 6.84 -6.47 6.12
C SER A 190 7.75 -7.64 5.71
N HIS A 191 8.69 -7.43 4.77
CA HIS A 191 9.64 -8.46 4.34
C HIS A 191 10.60 -8.91 5.44
N LEU A 192 11.05 -7.97 6.30
CA LEU A 192 11.94 -8.33 7.42
C LEU A 192 11.18 -9.16 8.47
N ILE A 193 9.94 -8.79 8.77
CA ILE A 193 9.12 -9.58 9.69
C ILE A 193 8.80 -10.96 9.11
N GLU A 194 8.44 -11.04 7.84
CA GLU A 194 8.24 -12.33 7.16
C GLU A 194 9.51 -13.18 7.21
N GLY A 195 10.66 -12.60 6.89
CA GLY A 195 11.96 -13.30 6.98
C GLY A 195 12.29 -13.78 8.37
N TYR A 196 11.97 -12.99 9.41
CA TYR A 196 12.15 -13.38 10.80
C TYR A 196 11.26 -14.58 11.19
N ILE A 197 9.97 -14.52 10.81
CA ILE A 197 9.02 -15.61 11.07
C ILE A 197 9.47 -16.90 10.37
N ASN A 198 9.77 -16.82 9.06
CA ASN A 198 10.19 -17.98 8.28
C ASN A 198 11.51 -18.56 8.80
N GLY A 199 12.50 -17.71 9.10
CA GLY A 199 13.77 -18.16 9.66
C GLY A 199 13.61 -18.89 10.99
N TYR A 200 12.72 -18.39 11.86
CA TYR A 200 12.40 -19.10 13.11
C TYR A 200 11.70 -20.43 12.85
N LEU A 201 10.76 -20.47 11.93
CA LEU A 201 10.03 -21.72 11.59
C LEU A 201 10.95 -22.77 10.96
N GLU A 202 11.99 -22.37 10.22
CA GLU A 202 12.93 -23.27 9.55
C GLU A 202 14.05 -23.79 10.48
N SER A 203 14.58 -22.95 11.33
CA SER A 203 15.82 -23.25 12.09
C SER A 203 15.77 -22.89 13.56
N GLY A 204 14.64 -22.41 14.06
CA GLY A 204 14.53 -21.86 15.42
C GLY A 204 15.19 -20.49 15.53
N GLY A 205 15.23 -19.96 16.74
CA GLY A 205 15.83 -18.66 17.00
C GLY A 205 15.75 -18.24 18.47
N PRO A 206 16.37 -17.13 18.81
CA PRO A 206 16.49 -16.70 20.22
C PRO A 206 15.15 -16.28 20.85
N VAL A 207 14.18 -15.90 20.04
CA VAL A 207 12.82 -15.50 20.47
C VAL A 207 11.82 -15.99 19.45
N ALA A 208 10.76 -16.64 19.91
CA ALA A 208 9.67 -17.08 19.05
C ALA A 208 8.89 -15.85 18.51
N PRO A 209 8.36 -15.89 17.28
CA PRO A 209 7.61 -14.76 16.71
C PRO A 209 6.46 -14.27 17.60
N TRP A 210 5.77 -15.16 18.27
CA TRP A 210 4.66 -14.83 19.18
C TRP A 210 5.12 -14.23 20.52
N GLU A 211 6.40 -14.37 20.89
CA GLU A 211 7.01 -13.72 22.05
C GLU A 211 7.68 -12.37 21.68
N LEU A 212 7.88 -12.09 20.39
CA LEU A 212 8.65 -10.93 19.93
C LEU A 212 8.10 -9.61 20.49
N LEU A 213 6.77 -9.41 20.41
CA LEU A 213 6.15 -8.17 20.89
C LEU A 213 6.27 -8.03 22.41
N LYS A 214 6.19 -9.11 23.15
CA LYS A 214 6.37 -9.16 24.61
C LYS A 214 7.81 -8.79 24.98
N VAL A 215 8.79 -9.41 24.33
CA VAL A 215 10.21 -9.12 24.56
C VAL A 215 10.53 -7.67 24.25
N LEU A 216 10.03 -7.12 23.14
CA LEU A 216 10.24 -5.72 22.76
C LEU A 216 9.33 -4.73 23.53
N GLY A 217 8.39 -5.20 24.34
CA GLY A 217 7.42 -4.37 25.06
C GLY A 217 6.42 -3.65 24.15
N ILE A 218 6.10 -4.20 22.97
CA ILE A 218 5.19 -3.62 22.01
C ILE A 218 3.74 -3.88 22.40
N GLY A 219 2.92 -2.83 22.50
CA GLY A 219 1.49 -2.91 22.82
C GLY A 219 0.58 -2.90 21.60
N GLY A 220 1.09 -2.55 20.42
CA GLY A 220 0.29 -2.57 19.21
C GLY A 220 1.09 -2.37 17.95
N ILE A 221 0.46 -2.68 16.82
CA ILE A 221 1.06 -2.57 15.50
C ILE A 221 0.21 -1.64 14.62
N VAL A 222 0.89 -0.74 13.91
CA VAL A 222 0.32 0.02 12.80
C VAL A 222 0.79 -0.63 11.49
N TYR A 223 -0.13 -1.08 10.66
CA TYR A 223 0.15 -1.57 9.31
C TYR A 223 -0.21 -0.49 8.30
N ASP A 224 0.76 0.00 7.53
CA ASP A 224 0.49 0.96 6.48
C ASP A 224 0.34 0.28 5.12
N GLU A 225 -0.64 0.75 4.33
CA GLU A 225 -1.07 0.15 3.07
C GLU A 225 -1.24 -1.38 3.22
N SER A 226 -1.95 -1.80 4.27
CA SER A 226 -2.06 -3.19 4.73
C SER A 226 -2.59 -4.17 3.67
N HIS A 227 -3.31 -3.67 2.64
CA HIS A 227 -3.72 -4.45 1.47
C HIS A 227 -2.55 -4.76 0.51
N MET A 228 -1.47 -3.97 0.56
CA MET A 228 -0.25 -4.28 -0.17
C MET A 228 0.54 -5.32 0.62
N LEU A 229 1.18 -6.25 -0.08
CA LEU A 229 1.87 -7.35 0.61
C LEU A 229 0.94 -8.07 1.61
N PHE A 230 -0.35 -8.18 1.23
CA PHE A 230 -1.41 -8.68 2.10
C PHE A 230 -1.03 -9.99 2.79
N ARG A 231 -0.48 -10.95 2.04
CA ARG A 231 -0.04 -12.24 2.58
C ARG A 231 0.95 -12.07 3.73
N MET A 232 1.95 -11.21 3.59
CA MET A 232 2.97 -10.96 4.62
C MET A 232 2.36 -10.29 5.85
N ASN A 233 1.50 -9.30 5.65
CA ASN A 233 0.84 -8.59 6.73
C ASN A 233 -0.17 -9.47 7.47
N TYR A 234 -0.91 -10.32 6.75
CA TYR A 234 -1.81 -11.31 7.32
C TYR A 234 -1.03 -12.32 8.18
N TRP A 235 0.07 -12.86 7.62
CA TRP A 235 0.95 -13.77 8.30
C TRP A 235 1.57 -13.18 9.57
N SER A 236 2.11 -11.98 9.48
CA SER A 236 2.71 -11.31 10.63
C SER A 236 1.70 -11.03 11.74
N ALA A 237 0.48 -10.59 11.41
CA ALA A 237 -0.56 -10.38 12.40
C ALA A 237 -0.96 -11.67 13.12
N MET A 238 -0.97 -12.79 12.40
CA MET A 238 -1.28 -14.10 12.95
C MET A 238 -0.21 -14.58 13.94
N PHE A 239 1.08 -14.40 13.61
CA PHE A 239 2.18 -14.91 14.43
C PHE A 239 2.61 -13.99 15.57
N LEU A 240 2.48 -12.66 15.42
CA LEU A 240 2.99 -11.71 16.42
C LEU A 240 2.06 -11.47 17.60
N ASN A 241 0.80 -11.87 17.53
CA ASN A 241 -0.19 -11.71 18.60
C ASN A 241 -0.24 -10.29 19.22
N PRO A 242 -0.49 -9.22 18.45
CA PRO A 242 -0.53 -7.88 18.99
C PRO A 242 -1.81 -7.61 19.80
N ALA A 243 -1.69 -6.87 20.90
CA ALA A 243 -2.83 -6.42 21.69
C ALA A 243 -3.72 -5.41 20.97
N TYR A 244 -3.12 -4.67 20.02
CA TYR A 244 -3.81 -3.66 19.22
C TYR A 244 -3.28 -3.67 17.80
N ILE A 245 -4.20 -3.58 16.83
CA ILE A 245 -3.87 -3.40 15.42
C ILE A 245 -4.56 -2.16 14.88
N LEU A 246 -3.79 -1.33 14.17
CA LEU A 246 -4.32 -0.26 13.34
C LEU A 246 -3.90 -0.49 11.89
N ASP A 247 -4.84 -0.85 11.03
CA ASP A 247 -4.63 -0.98 9.61
C ASP A 247 -4.95 0.30 8.86
N LEU A 248 -4.04 0.74 8.03
CA LEU A 248 -4.21 1.88 7.15
C LEU A 248 -4.32 1.39 5.71
N THR A 249 -5.45 1.66 5.07
CA THR A 249 -5.66 1.28 3.67
C THR A 249 -6.64 2.22 2.98
N ALA A 250 -6.43 2.46 1.69
CA ALA A 250 -7.42 3.17 0.88
C ALA A 250 -8.39 2.20 0.18
N THR A 251 -7.99 0.93 0.07
CA THR A 251 -8.72 -0.06 -0.73
C THR A 251 -8.65 -1.43 -0.06
N ILE A 252 -9.82 -2.03 0.15
CA ILE A 252 -9.94 -3.44 0.54
C ILE A 252 -10.60 -4.15 -0.64
N ILE A 253 -9.79 -4.53 -1.63
CA ILE A 253 -10.26 -5.21 -2.84
C ILE A 253 -9.40 -6.45 -3.05
N PRO A 254 -9.93 -7.64 -2.81
CA PRO A 254 -9.24 -8.90 -3.06
C PRO A 254 -8.96 -9.09 -4.56
N SER A 255 -7.92 -9.83 -4.87
CA SER A 255 -7.55 -10.16 -6.26
C SER A 255 -8.37 -11.33 -6.80
N ASN A 256 -8.88 -12.18 -5.94
CA ASN A 256 -9.68 -13.37 -6.27
C ASN A 256 -10.55 -13.79 -5.06
N GLU A 257 -11.48 -14.74 -5.29
CA GLU A 257 -12.41 -15.25 -4.27
C GLU A 257 -11.70 -15.89 -3.06
N PHE A 258 -10.56 -16.54 -3.28
CA PHE A 258 -9.80 -17.15 -2.20
C PHE A 258 -9.15 -16.10 -1.28
N GLU A 259 -8.71 -14.98 -1.83
CA GLU A 259 -8.24 -13.84 -1.04
C GLU A 259 -9.41 -13.12 -0.34
N GLU A 260 -10.62 -13.15 -0.92
CA GLU A 260 -11.77 -12.43 -0.39
C GLU A 260 -12.12 -12.85 1.04
N ALA A 261 -12.19 -14.15 1.32
CA ALA A 261 -12.43 -14.66 2.67
C ALA A 261 -11.38 -14.15 3.67
N ARG A 262 -10.10 -14.23 3.30
CA ARG A 262 -8.99 -13.76 4.14
C ARG A 262 -8.98 -12.24 4.32
N PHE A 263 -9.41 -11.49 3.32
CA PHE A 263 -9.58 -10.04 3.44
C PHE A 263 -10.71 -9.69 4.44
N LEU A 264 -11.79 -10.46 4.43
CA LEU A 264 -12.88 -10.26 5.40
C LEU A 264 -12.43 -10.61 6.83
N GLU A 265 -11.67 -11.67 7.00
CA GLU A 265 -11.09 -12.04 8.29
C GLU A 265 -10.08 -10.98 8.79
N ARG A 266 -9.18 -10.53 7.93
CA ARG A 266 -8.15 -9.55 8.29
C ARG A 266 -8.69 -8.15 8.47
N PHE A 267 -9.76 -7.81 7.77
CA PHE A 267 -10.41 -6.51 7.80
C PHE A 267 -11.90 -6.68 8.08
N PRO A 268 -12.28 -7.16 9.27
CA PRO A 268 -13.68 -7.41 9.58
C PRO A 268 -14.48 -6.11 9.57
N MET A 269 -15.77 -6.19 9.20
CA MET A 269 -16.60 -5.00 9.00
C MET A 269 -16.72 -4.14 10.27
N GLU A 270 -16.81 -4.76 11.42
CA GLU A 270 -16.91 -4.13 12.73
C GLU A 270 -15.66 -3.34 13.15
N ALA A 271 -14.51 -3.69 12.59
CA ALA A 271 -13.25 -2.97 12.83
C ALA A 271 -13.07 -1.76 11.90
N ARG A 272 -13.88 -1.66 10.84
CA ARG A 272 -13.71 -0.60 9.84
C ARG A 272 -14.29 0.72 10.31
N TYR A 273 -13.52 1.77 10.11
CA TYR A 273 -14.04 3.13 10.16
C TYR A 273 -14.61 3.47 8.78
N ASP A 274 -15.92 3.52 8.66
CA ASP A 274 -16.67 3.65 7.40
C ASP A 274 -17.52 4.95 7.31
N LYS A 275 -17.39 5.84 8.31
CA LYS A 275 -18.18 7.07 8.37
C LYS A 275 -17.86 8.10 7.27
N LEU A 276 -16.75 7.92 6.54
CA LEU A 276 -16.38 8.84 5.47
C LEU A 276 -16.87 8.36 4.11
N ALA A 277 -17.80 9.06 3.53
CA ALA A 277 -18.19 8.85 2.16
C ALA A 277 -17.03 9.12 1.21
N TYR A 278 -16.94 8.33 0.14
CA TYR A 278 -15.96 8.56 -0.91
C TYR A 278 -16.28 9.86 -1.65
N GLU A 279 -15.31 10.77 -1.75
CA GLU A 279 -15.43 12.04 -2.46
C GLU A 279 -14.82 11.92 -3.87
N PRO A 280 -15.62 11.90 -4.95
CA PRO A 280 -15.09 11.96 -6.30
C PRO A 280 -14.42 13.32 -6.56
N ILE A 281 -13.11 13.31 -6.82
CA ILE A 281 -12.34 14.55 -7.01
C ILE A 281 -11.83 14.74 -8.42
N SER A 282 -11.71 13.67 -9.21
CA SER A 282 -11.05 13.67 -10.51
C SER A 282 -12.03 13.40 -11.65
N ASP A 283 -11.76 14.04 -12.81
CA ASP A 283 -12.33 13.63 -14.08
C ASP A 283 -11.44 12.59 -14.74
N VAL A 284 -12.04 11.59 -15.40
CA VAL A 284 -11.31 10.51 -16.08
C VAL A 284 -11.66 10.46 -17.55
N TYR A 285 -10.64 10.34 -18.39
CA TYR A 285 -10.79 10.26 -19.84
C TYR A 285 -10.10 9.01 -20.40
N ALA A 286 -10.87 8.18 -21.09
CA ALA A 286 -10.36 7.07 -21.86
C ALA A 286 -10.09 7.54 -23.30
N ILE A 287 -8.83 7.52 -23.72
CA ILE A 287 -8.41 8.01 -25.04
C ILE A 287 -8.18 6.82 -25.97
N TYR A 288 -9.11 6.59 -26.87
CA TYR A 288 -9.00 5.53 -27.87
C TYR A 288 -8.12 5.97 -29.04
N TYR A 289 -7.15 5.14 -29.39
CA TYR A 289 -6.30 5.32 -30.56
C TYR A 289 -6.17 4.03 -31.35
N GLY A 290 -5.63 4.08 -32.56
CA GLY A 290 -5.37 2.92 -33.40
C GLY A 290 -3.89 2.73 -33.71
N MET A 291 -3.50 1.50 -34.07
CA MET A 291 -2.20 1.16 -34.64
C MET A 291 -2.33 0.88 -36.14
N ARG A 292 -1.38 1.39 -36.94
CA ARG A 292 -1.32 1.18 -38.40
C ARG A 292 -0.77 -0.20 -38.77
N ASP A 293 0.25 -0.66 -38.04
CA ASP A 293 0.93 -1.93 -38.32
C ASP A 293 0.13 -3.12 -37.85
N HIS A 294 -0.64 -3.72 -38.76
CA HIS A 294 -1.45 -4.91 -38.50
C HIS A 294 -0.60 -6.14 -38.08
N LYS A 295 0.67 -6.23 -38.51
CA LYS A 295 1.55 -7.35 -38.12
C LYS A 295 1.94 -7.24 -36.67
N LYS A 296 2.30 -6.04 -36.21
CA LYS A 296 2.57 -5.75 -34.79
C LYS A 296 1.34 -5.99 -33.93
N VAL A 297 0.17 -5.49 -34.34
CA VAL A 297 -1.12 -5.74 -33.66
C VAL A 297 -1.40 -7.24 -33.54
N SER A 298 -1.25 -7.97 -34.63
CA SER A 298 -1.47 -9.43 -34.68
C SER A 298 -0.52 -10.17 -33.73
N ARG A 299 0.76 -9.78 -33.69
CA ARG A 299 1.74 -10.34 -32.76
C ARG A 299 1.36 -10.10 -31.30
N ILE A 300 0.95 -8.88 -30.95
CA ILE A 300 0.53 -8.52 -29.58
C ILE A 300 -0.71 -9.29 -29.17
N ASN A 301 -1.72 -9.39 -30.04
CA ASN A 301 -2.97 -10.09 -29.73
C ASN A 301 -2.80 -11.63 -29.59
N ARG A 302 -1.76 -12.22 -30.21
CA ARG A 302 -1.41 -13.64 -30.06
C ARG A 302 -0.70 -13.99 -28.78
N MET A 303 -0.25 -13.01 -27.99
CA MET A 303 0.38 -13.28 -26.70
C MET A 303 -0.62 -14.03 -25.80
N ARG A 304 -0.22 -15.20 -25.28
CA ARG A 304 -1.06 -16.02 -24.37
C ARG A 304 -1.50 -15.21 -23.14
N MET A 305 -0.57 -14.42 -22.60
CA MET A 305 -0.83 -13.41 -21.57
C MET A 305 -0.36 -12.07 -22.07
N TYR A 306 -1.18 -11.02 -21.96
CA TYR A 306 -0.77 -9.67 -22.31
C TYR A 306 0.35 -9.20 -21.39
N ASN A 307 1.43 -8.73 -22.00
CA ASN A 307 2.56 -8.14 -21.30
C ASN A 307 2.83 -6.74 -21.87
N HIS A 308 2.61 -5.72 -21.05
CA HIS A 308 2.77 -4.34 -21.50
C HIS A 308 4.22 -3.95 -21.79
N THR A 309 5.19 -4.53 -21.10
CA THR A 309 6.61 -4.24 -21.39
C THR A 309 7.01 -4.77 -22.77
N GLU A 310 6.48 -5.93 -23.19
CA GLU A 310 6.67 -6.43 -24.57
C GLU A 310 5.90 -5.59 -25.59
N PHE A 311 4.72 -5.08 -25.25
CA PHE A 311 4.01 -4.13 -26.10
C PHE A 311 4.86 -2.88 -26.34
N GLU A 312 5.43 -2.26 -25.29
CA GLU A 312 6.30 -1.10 -25.43
C GLU A 312 7.56 -1.41 -26.26
N LYS A 313 8.22 -2.55 -26.03
CA LYS A 313 9.36 -2.97 -26.84
C LYS A 313 9.03 -3.13 -28.33
N ILE A 314 7.84 -3.62 -28.66
CA ILE A 314 7.39 -3.73 -30.05
C ILE A 314 7.07 -2.37 -30.63
N LEU A 315 6.40 -1.51 -29.87
CA LEU A 315 6.01 -0.16 -30.30
C LEU A 315 7.23 0.72 -30.56
N PHE A 316 8.21 0.70 -29.66
CA PHE A 316 9.37 1.60 -29.69
C PHE A 316 10.55 1.07 -30.54
N LYS A 317 10.38 -0.04 -31.26
CA LYS A 317 11.33 -0.46 -32.30
C LYS A 317 11.30 0.39 -33.57
N GLY A 318 10.19 1.06 -33.84
CA GLY A 318 10.00 1.93 -34.98
C GLY A 318 10.12 3.40 -34.61
N THR A 319 10.95 4.17 -35.30
CA THR A 319 11.12 5.62 -35.03
C THR A 319 9.83 6.40 -35.27
N LYS A 320 9.05 6.04 -36.28
CA LYS A 320 7.81 6.72 -36.65
C LYS A 320 6.69 6.44 -35.62
N GLU A 321 6.48 5.18 -35.27
CA GLU A 321 5.45 4.80 -34.30
C GLU A 321 5.76 5.37 -32.90
N THR A 322 7.04 5.39 -32.52
CA THR A 322 7.47 6.03 -31.27
C THR A 322 7.14 7.52 -31.28
N GLN A 323 7.46 8.21 -32.38
CA GLN A 323 7.15 9.63 -32.53
C GLN A 323 5.64 9.89 -32.52
N ASP A 324 4.86 9.11 -33.28
CA ASP A 324 3.39 9.21 -33.31
C ASP A 324 2.77 8.98 -31.93
N TYR A 325 3.33 8.04 -31.13
CA TYR A 325 2.88 7.75 -29.78
C TYR A 325 3.19 8.90 -28.81
N TYR A 326 4.38 9.50 -28.91
CA TYR A 326 4.74 10.66 -28.10
C TYR A 326 3.89 11.88 -28.45
N GLU A 327 3.61 12.09 -29.72
CA GLU A 327 2.69 13.14 -30.19
C GLU A 327 1.24 12.90 -29.74
N LEU A 328 0.81 11.63 -29.62
CA LEU A 328 -0.48 11.30 -29.03
C LEU A 328 -0.53 11.71 -27.56
N ILE A 329 0.50 11.39 -26.76
CA ILE A 329 0.59 11.77 -25.35
C ILE A 329 0.61 13.30 -25.22
N ASP A 330 1.40 13.99 -26.04
CA ASP A 330 1.47 15.44 -26.06
C ASP A 330 0.10 16.07 -26.38
N SER A 331 -0.63 15.51 -27.34
CA SER A 331 -1.98 15.99 -27.66
C SER A 331 -2.99 15.89 -26.52
N ILE A 332 -2.74 14.95 -25.57
CA ILE A 332 -3.50 14.85 -24.32
C ILE A 332 -3.05 15.93 -23.34
N MET A 333 -1.75 16.20 -23.26
CA MET A 333 -1.20 17.21 -22.36
C MET A 333 -1.62 18.64 -22.76
N GLN A 334 -1.87 18.91 -24.05
CA GLN A 334 -2.23 20.24 -24.54
C GLN A 334 -3.46 20.85 -23.84
N PRO A 335 -4.66 20.23 -23.86
CA PRO A 335 -5.86 20.84 -23.30
C PRO A 335 -5.90 20.83 -21.78
N TRP A 336 -5.31 19.83 -21.12
CA TRP A 336 -5.46 19.62 -19.68
C TRP A 336 -4.27 20.08 -18.85
N TYR A 337 -3.13 20.34 -19.47
CA TYR A 337 -1.93 20.78 -18.76
C TYR A 337 -1.33 22.06 -19.34
N PHE A 338 -1.00 22.11 -20.65
CA PHE A 338 -0.25 23.22 -21.22
C PHE A 338 -1.10 24.49 -21.41
N LYS A 339 -2.35 24.37 -21.86
CA LYS A 339 -3.20 25.49 -22.23
C LYS A 339 -3.31 26.57 -21.14
N ASP A 340 -3.49 26.13 -19.90
CA ASP A 340 -3.70 27.04 -18.75
C ASP A 340 -2.70 26.77 -17.64
N ARG A 341 -1.50 26.30 -18.00
CA ARG A 341 -0.47 25.94 -17.02
C ARG A 341 -0.04 27.16 -16.22
N LYS A 342 -0.01 26.99 -14.90
CA LYS A 342 0.57 27.94 -13.95
C LYS A 342 1.75 27.31 -13.24
N ASP A 343 2.60 28.15 -12.65
CA ASP A 343 3.74 27.65 -11.85
C ASP A 343 3.26 26.79 -10.69
N GLY A 344 3.97 25.71 -10.42
CA GLY A 344 3.60 24.70 -9.41
C GLY A 344 2.60 23.63 -9.88
N MET A 345 1.92 23.80 -11.02
CA MET A 345 1.09 22.75 -11.63
C MET A 345 1.97 21.66 -12.22
N LYS A 346 1.59 20.37 -11.98
CA LYS A 346 2.38 19.21 -12.37
C LYS A 346 1.60 18.21 -13.20
N CYS A 347 2.35 17.51 -14.05
CA CYS A 347 1.87 16.38 -14.83
C CYS A 347 2.68 15.11 -14.49
N LEU A 348 1.99 13.96 -14.39
CA LEU A 348 2.59 12.64 -14.19
C LEU A 348 2.26 11.75 -15.38
N VAL A 349 3.27 11.22 -16.05
CA VAL A 349 3.11 10.30 -17.18
C VAL A 349 3.68 8.93 -16.82
N PHE A 350 2.89 7.89 -17.01
CA PHE A 350 3.28 6.52 -16.71
C PHE A 350 3.61 5.72 -17.96
N PHE A 351 4.72 4.95 -17.88
CA PHE A 351 5.10 3.92 -18.85
C PHE A 351 5.33 2.57 -18.13
N GLY A 352 5.46 1.50 -18.90
CA GLY A 352 5.78 0.16 -18.38
C GLY A 352 7.28 -0.05 -18.19
N LEU A 353 8.12 0.58 -19.03
CA LEU A 353 9.57 0.44 -19.03
C LEU A 353 10.28 1.71 -18.56
N VAL A 354 11.36 1.54 -17.79
CA VAL A 354 12.24 2.65 -17.36
C VAL A 354 12.89 3.33 -18.56
N GLU A 355 13.26 2.57 -19.59
CA GLU A 355 13.81 3.08 -20.83
C GLU A 355 12.84 4.01 -21.55
N SER A 356 11.56 3.58 -21.68
CA SER A 356 10.49 4.41 -22.25
C SER A 356 10.29 5.71 -21.48
N CYS A 357 10.40 5.66 -20.14
CA CYS A 357 10.34 6.87 -19.31
C CYS A 357 11.47 7.84 -19.67
N LYS A 358 12.70 7.36 -19.78
CA LYS A 358 13.88 8.17 -20.10
C LYS A 358 13.80 8.79 -21.49
N ASP A 359 13.36 8.01 -22.46
CA ASP A 359 13.29 8.46 -23.86
C ASP A 359 12.18 9.49 -24.06
N PHE A 360 11.01 9.28 -23.44
CA PHE A 360 9.93 10.27 -23.47
C PHE A 360 10.33 11.56 -22.74
N ALA A 361 11.01 11.46 -21.60
CA ALA A 361 11.50 12.64 -20.89
C ALA A 361 12.47 13.46 -21.74
N LYS A 362 13.44 12.81 -22.43
CA LYS A 362 14.37 13.47 -23.36
C LYS A 362 13.63 14.11 -24.56
N TRP A 363 12.57 13.46 -25.05
CA TRP A 363 11.76 14.00 -26.14
C TRP A 363 11.01 15.25 -25.69
N LEU A 364 10.42 15.26 -24.49
CA LEU A 364 9.77 16.43 -23.91
C LEU A 364 10.74 17.59 -23.66
N ASP A 365 11.92 17.31 -23.10
CA ASP A 365 12.96 18.33 -22.87
C ASP A 365 13.38 19.02 -24.17
N ARG A 366 13.50 18.26 -25.27
CA ARG A 366 13.78 18.85 -26.59
C ARG A 366 12.64 19.67 -27.16
N LYS A 367 11.40 19.19 -26.99
CA LYS A 367 10.21 19.87 -27.50
C LYS A 367 9.84 21.11 -26.68
N TYR A 368 10.07 21.06 -25.38
CA TYR A 368 9.72 22.11 -24.43
C TYR A 368 10.90 22.47 -23.51
N PRO A 369 11.93 23.19 -24.01
CA PRO A 369 13.17 23.43 -23.25
C PRO A 369 12.99 24.23 -21.94
N LYS A 370 11.86 24.90 -21.76
CA LYS A 370 11.53 25.65 -20.53
C LYS A 370 10.87 24.78 -19.45
N LEU A 371 10.48 23.54 -19.77
CA LEU A 371 9.91 22.63 -18.79
C LEU A 371 10.99 21.91 -17.97
N LYS A 372 10.75 21.77 -16.70
CA LYS A 372 11.55 20.91 -15.84
C LYS A 372 10.99 19.48 -15.89
N VAL A 373 11.52 18.65 -16.78
CA VAL A 373 11.13 17.24 -16.91
C VAL A 373 12.08 16.37 -16.08
N ARG A 374 11.57 15.41 -15.32
CA ARG A 374 12.36 14.43 -14.57
C ARG A 374 11.74 13.06 -14.64
N THR A 375 12.59 12.05 -14.65
CA THR A 375 12.15 10.68 -14.40
C THR A 375 12.06 10.44 -12.90
N TYR A 376 11.21 9.47 -12.51
CA TYR A 376 11.14 8.96 -11.15
C TYR A 376 11.11 7.43 -11.20
N ASN A 377 12.27 6.81 -11.13
CA ASN A 377 12.47 5.37 -11.19
C ASN A 377 13.27 4.89 -9.97
N ALA A 378 13.64 3.62 -9.93
CA ALA A 378 14.46 3.08 -8.84
C ALA A 378 15.78 3.85 -8.75
N GLY A 379 16.11 4.35 -7.57
CA GLY A 379 17.32 5.14 -7.30
C GLY A 379 17.19 6.66 -7.49
N ASP A 380 16.10 7.15 -8.10
CA ASP A 380 15.91 8.59 -8.29
C ASP A 380 15.54 9.31 -6.97
N ASN A 381 16.06 10.52 -6.78
CA ASN A 381 15.82 11.34 -5.61
C ASN A 381 14.40 11.93 -5.63
N TYR A 382 13.64 11.70 -4.56
CA TYR A 382 12.27 12.20 -4.42
C TYR A 382 12.19 13.73 -4.43
N ASP A 383 13.02 14.41 -3.63
CA ASP A 383 12.95 15.87 -3.46
C ASP A 383 13.30 16.63 -4.74
N ALA A 384 14.21 16.09 -5.54
CA ALA A 384 14.52 16.63 -6.86
C ALA A 384 13.36 16.41 -7.85
N THR A 385 12.71 15.26 -7.75
CA THR A 385 11.60 14.86 -8.64
C THR A 385 10.35 15.69 -8.40
N ILE A 386 9.98 15.95 -7.14
CA ILE A 386 8.77 16.74 -6.83
C ILE A 386 8.88 18.21 -7.23
N LYS A 387 10.08 18.70 -7.53
CA LYS A 387 10.31 20.06 -8.06
C LYS A 387 10.14 20.15 -9.58
N ALA A 388 9.93 19.02 -10.25
CA ALA A 388 9.72 18.98 -11.69
C ALA A 388 8.30 19.42 -12.08
N ASP A 389 8.16 19.93 -13.28
CA ASP A 389 6.87 20.28 -13.91
C ASP A 389 6.18 19.03 -14.47
N VAL A 390 6.97 18.18 -15.13
CA VAL A 390 6.53 16.89 -15.66
C VAL A 390 7.38 15.77 -15.08
N ILE A 391 6.69 14.79 -14.49
CA ILE A 391 7.30 13.60 -13.92
C ILE A 391 6.97 12.42 -14.82
N VAL A 392 7.97 11.64 -15.21
CA VAL A 392 7.79 10.42 -16.02
C VAL A 392 8.25 9.23 -15.20
N SER A 393 7.38 8.24 -15.02
CA SER A 393 7.65 7.13 -14.11
C SER A 393 7.00 5.82 -14.55
N THR A 394 7.41 4.73 -13.93
CA THR A 394 6.70 3.45 -14.07
C THR A 394 5.57 3.34 -13.05
N THR A 395 4.53 2.55 -13.38
CA THR A 395 3.39 2.30 -12.49
C THR A 395 3.82 1.63 -11.17
N GLY A 396 4.89 0.84 -11.18
CA GLY A 396 5.42 0.18 -9.98
C GLY A 396 6.08 1.15 -8.99
N LYS A 397 6.69 2.25 -9.46
CA LYS A 397 7.38 3.22 -8.60
C LYS A 397 6.45 4.36 -8.16
N ALA A 398 5.93 5.15 -9.09
CA ALA A 398 5.10 6.30 -8.73
C ALA A 398 3.61 5.95 -8.56
N GLY A 399 3.16 4.76 -8.99
CA GLY A 399 1.80 4.29 -8.77
C GLY A 399 1.46 4.04 -7.29
N THR A 400 2.44 3.78 -6.45
CA THR A 400 2.20 3.25 -5.10
C THR A 400 2.65 4.13 -3.93
N ALA A 401 3.59 5.08 -4.08
CA ALA A 401 4.26 5.65 -2.91
C ALA A 401 4.61 7.13 -2.94
N ILE A 402 4.24 7.87 -3.99
CA ILE A 402 4.63 9.27 -4.13
C ILE A 402 3.44 10.19 -3.89
N ASP A 403 3.63 11.22 -3.07
CA ASP A 403 2.73 12.37 -3.01
C ASP A 403 3.31 13.50 -3.87
N ILE A 404 2.51 14.00 -4.80
CA ILE A 404 2.94 15.04 -5.76
C ILE A 404 2.05 16.26 -5.57
N PRO A 405 2.45 17.23 -4.76
CA PRO A 405 1.70 18.47 -4.59
C PRO A 405 1.54 19.19 -5.94
N GLY A 406 0.34 19.65 -6.23
CA GLY A 406 0.03 20.34 -7.50
C GLY A 406 -0.18 19.42 -8.71
N LEU A 407 -0.36 18.12 -8.53
CA LEU A 407 -0.64 17.17 -9.61
C LEU A 407 -2.04 17.38 -10.17
N LEU A 408 -2.13 17.90 -11.39
CA LEU A 408 -3.39 18.16 -12.09
C LEU A 408 -3.67 17.19 -13.23
N LEU A 409 -2.64 16.69 -13.90
CA LEU A 409 -2.81 15.71 -14.97
C LEU A 409 -2.01 14.45 -14.69
N THR A 410 -2.69 13.30 -14.76
CA THR A 410 -2.05 11.99 -14.82
C THR A 410 -2.34 11.35 -16.16
N VAL A 411 -1.31 10.99 -16.91
CA VAL A 411 -1.43 10.25 -18.19
C VAL A 411 -0.96 8.81 -17.96
N LEU A 412 -1.86 7.86 -18.11
CA LEU A 412 -1.57 6.44 -17.95
C LEU A 412 -1.51 5.77 -19.33
N THR A 413 -0.32 5.42 -19.78
CA THR A 413 -0.13 4.69 -21.04
C THR A 413 -0.28 3.17 -20.85
N VAL A 414 -0.13 2.70 -19.62
CA VAL A 414 -0.14 1.29 -19.23
C VAL A 414 -1.56 0.79 -19.01
N PRO A 415 -2.02 -0.24 -19.70
CA PRO A 415 -3.31 -0.87 -19.44
C PRO A 415 -3.20 -1.77 -18.19
N VAL A 416 -3.42 -1.17 -17.04
CA VAL A 416 -3.34 -1.85 -15.73
C VAL A 416 -4.57 -2.73 -15.52
N ASP A 417 -4.36 -4.00 -15.18
CA ASP A 417 -5.39 -4.98 -14.83
C ASP A 417 -5.76 -4.87 -13.34
N LYS A 418 -4.77 -4.79 -12.47
CA LYS A 418 -4.94 -4.84 -11.02
C LYS A 418 -5.82 -3.68 -10.50
N LYS A 419 -6.95 -4.02 -9.89
CA LYS A 419 -7.94 -3.06 -9.35
C LYS A 419 -7.32 -2.07 -8.36
N SER A 420 -6.54 -2.57 -7.39
CA SER A 420 -5.88 -1.73 -6.38
C SER A 420 -4.93 -0.71 -7.00
N THR A 421 -4.12 -1.09 -8.00
CA THR A 421 -3.21 -0.18 -8.70
C THR A 421 -3.98 0.91 -9.44
N ASN A 422 -5.10 0.58 -10.10
CA ASN A 422 -5.94 1.57 -10.78
C ASN A 422 -6.48 2.62 -9.80
N LEU A 423 -6.98 2.19 -8.63
CA LEU A 423 -7.48 3.12 -7.59
C LEU A 423 -6.35 3.94 -6.95
N GLN A 424 -5.16 3.35 -6.76
CA GLN A 424 -4.00 4.07 -6.26
C GLN A 424 -3.54 5.17 -7.22
N ILE A 425 -3.52 4.89 -8.53
CA ILE A 425 -3.19 5.89 -9.56
C ILE A 425 -4.26 6.99 -9.58
N LEU A 426 -5.55 6.63 -9.57
CA LEU A 426 -6.65 7.60 -9.48
C LEU A 426 -6.51 8.48 -8.23
N GLY A 427 -6.18 7.87 -7.10
CA GLY A 427 -5.98 8.55 -5.81
C GLY A 427 -4.74 9.46 -5.75
N ARG A 428 -3.92 9.58 -6.80
CA ARG A 428 -2.85 10.58 -6.89
C ARG A 428 -3.37 11.98 -7.12
N GLY A 429 -4.49 12.12 -7.86
CA GLY A 429 -5.21 13.37 -7.92
C GLY A 429 -5.59 13.84 -6.51
N ARG A 430 -5.40 15.12 -6.22
CA ARG A 430 -5.82 15.78 -4.99
C ARG A 430 -6.80 16.89 -5.32
N LYS A 431 -7.70 17.16 -4.39
CA LYS A 431 -8.55 18.35 -4.51
C LYS A 431 -7.64 19.58 -4.60
N ASP A 432 -7.73 20.26 -5.73
CA ASP A 432 -6.94 21.48 -5.93
C ASP A 432 -7.51 22.60 -5.08
N GLN A 433 -6.66 23.19 -4.26
CA GLN A 433 -7.02 24.31 -3.36
C GLN A 433 -6.44 25.64 -3.85
N ILE A 434 -5.59 25.62 -4.87
CA ILE A 434 -4.80 26.79 -5.29
C ILE A 434 -5.39 27.42 -6.56
N TRP A 435 -5.76 26.59 -7.54
CA TRP A 435 -6.15 27.06 -8.87
C TRP A 435 -7.62 26.79 -9.20
N GLY A 436 -8.37 26.11 -8.32
CA GLY A 436 -9.77 25.76 -8.52
C GLY A 436 -10.00 24.75 -9.65
N LYS A 437 -8.96 23.97 -10.03
CA LYS A 437 -9.03 23.02 -11.14
C LYS A 437 -9.39 21.60 -10.66
N THR A 438 -10.16 20.89 -11.45
CA THR A 438 -10.41 19.46 -11.23
C THR A 438 -9.24 18.66 -11.77
N PRO A 439 -8.59 17.80 -10.96
CA PRO A 439 -7.56 16.90 -11.44
C PRO A 439 -8.09 15.96 -12.52
N VAL A 440 -7.25 15.68 -13.51
CA VAL A 440 -7.59 14.84 -14.66
C VAL A 440 -6.71 13.60 -14.68
N MET A 441 -7.33 12.44 -14.89
CA MET A 441 -6.64 11.21 -15.26
C MET A 441 -7.02 10.81 -16.67
N ALA A 442 -6.07 10.85 -17.61
CA ALA A 442 -6.25 10.34 -18.97
C ALA A 442 -5.53 9.01 -19.13
N TYR A 443 -6.15 8.02 -19.76
CA TYR A 443 -5.50 6.75 -20.03
C TYR A 443 -5.72 6.29 -21.46
N LEU A 444 -4.71 5.64 -22.03
CA LEU A 444 -4.69 5.21 -23.41
C LEU A 444 -5.33 3.82 -23.59
N VAL A 445 -6.14 3.69 -24.64
CA VAL A 445 -6.78 2.44 -25.03
C VAL A 445 -6.55 2.20 -26.52
N CYS A 446 -5.67 1.26 -26.86
CA CYS A 446 -5.51 0.85 -28.25
C CYS A 446 -6.71 0.01 -28.68
N ARG A 447 -7.51 0.53 -29.65
CA ARG A 447 -8.72 -0.15 -30.13
C ARG A 447 -8.46 -1.48 -30.83
N ASN A 448 -7.26 -1.66 -31.36
CA ASN A 448 -6.85 -2.87 -32.08
C ASN A 448 -6.35 -3.98 -31.16
N ILE A 449 -6.17 -3.71 -29.84
CA ILE A 449 -5.66 -4.67 -28.87
C ILE A 449 -6.78 -5.07 -27.90
N GLY A 450 -7.26 -6.31 -28.01
CA GLY A 450 -8.42 -6.80 -27.25
C GLY A 450 -8.25 -6.67 -25.72
N LYS A 451 -7.04 -6.88 -25.19
CA LYS A 451 -6.74 -6.72 -23.76
C LYS A 451 -6.85 -5.27 -23.29
N HIS A 452 -6.45 -4.28 -24.10
CA HIS A 452 -6.62 -2.87 -23.75
C HIS A 452 -8.11 -2.51 -23.60
N VAL A 453 -8.95 -2.99 -24.53
CA VAL A 453 -10.39 -2.79 -24.48
C VAL A 453 -11.01 -3.52 -23.28
N HIS A 454 -10.54 -4.73 -22.97
CA HIS A 454 -11.00 -5.50 -21.81
C HIS A 454 -10.68 -4.75 -20.50
N TYR A 455 -9.44 -4.32 -20.28
CA TYR A 455 -9.04 -3.58 -19.08
C TYR A 455 -9.71 -2.21 -18.97
N HIS A 456 -10.01 -1.56 -20.11
CA HIS A 456 -10.84 -0.36 -20.10
C HIS A 456 -12.24 -0.63 -19.51
N ARG A 457 -12.92 -1.70 -19.95
CA ARG A 457 -14.24 -2.06 -19.43
C ARG A 457 -14.22 -2.35 -17.93
N GLN A 458 -13.22 -3.07 -17.46
CA GLN A 458 -13.02 -3.33 -16.03
C GLN A 458 -12.79 -2.02 -15.26
N ARG A 459 -11.98 -1.11 -15.79
CA ARG A 459 -11.71 0.20 -15.18
C ARG A 459 -12.96 1.07 -15.14
N MET A 460 -13.79 1.07 -16.18
CA MET A 460 -15.07 1.78 -16.16
C MET A 460 -15.98 1.31 -15.02
N SER A 461 -16.10 0.01 -14.84
CA SER A 461 -16.87 -0.56 -13.73
C SER A 461 -16.27 -0.20 -12.38
N LEU A 462 -14.94 -0.33 -12.23
CA LEU A 462 -14.22 -0.02 -10.99
C LEU A 462 -14.34 1.45 -10.57
N PHE A 463 -14.37 2.38 -11.52
CA PHE A 463 -14.41 3.82 -11.26
C PHE A 463 -15.83 4.38 -11.09
N LYS A 464 -16.85 3.53 -11.27
CA LYS A 464 -18.24 3.95 -11.05
C LYS A 464 -18.43 4.43 -9.61
N GLY A 465 -18.86 5.68 -9.44
CA GLY A 465 -19.00 6.33 -8.13
C GLY A 465 -17.68 6.89 -7.53
N CYS A 466 -16.52 6.57 -8.13
CA CYS A 466 -15.22 7.05 -7.65
C CYS A 466 -14.70 8.31 -8.35
N VAL A 467 -15.34 8.73 -9.43
CA VAL A 467 -14.90 9.85 -10.27
C VAL A 467 -16.05 10.79 -10.57
N LYS A 468 -15.75 12.08 -10.81
CA LYS A 468 -16.76 13.07 -11.18
C LYS A 468 -17.34 12.78 -12.56
N LYS A 469 -16.47 12.45 -13.50
CA LYS A 469 -16.83 12.11 -14.89
C LYS A 469 -15.93 11.00 -15.39
N HIS A 470 -16.48 10.10 -16.21
CA HIS A 470 -15.72 9.12 -16.97
C HIS A 470 -16.15 9.21 -18.45
N ILE A 471 -15.30 9.79 -19.28
CA ILE A 471 -15.61 10.13 -20.66
C ILE A 471 -14.70 9.34 -21.61
N VAL A 472 -15.27 8.81 -22.65
CA VAL A 472 -14.54 8.13 -23.74
C VAL A 472 -14.35 9.10 -24.90
N LEU A 473 -13.10 9.31 -25.31
CA LEU A 473 -12.73 10.14 -26.44
C LEU A 473 -12.01 9.29 -27.50
N ASN A 474 -12.34 9.56 -28.76
CA ASN A 474 -11.68 8.92 -29.90
C ASN A 474 -10.64 9.88 -30.48
N SER A 475 -9.37 9.48 -30.42
CA SER A 475 -8.32 10.17 -31.15
C SER A 475 -8.36 9.78 -32.63
N SER A 476 -8.21 10.76 -33.51
CA SER A 476 -7.97 10.52 -34.93
C SER A 476 -6.54 10.08 -35.23
N ARG A 477 -5.64 10.18 -34.24
CA ARG A 477 -4.24 9.77 -34.40
C ARG A 477 -4.10 8.25 -34.46
N MET A 478 -3.27 7.83 -35.39
CA MET A 478 -2.84 6.43 -35.58
C MET A 478 -1.34 6.33 -35.26
N VAL A 479 -0.99 5.33 -34.52
CA VAL A 479 0.38 5.01 -34.13
C VAL A 479 0.95 3.89 -34.98
#